data_5d2d947ce434379a3059f5871a41487c
#
_entry.id   5d2d947ce434379a3059f5871a41487c
#
_cell.length_a   1.000
_cell.length_b   1.000
_cell.length_c   1.000
_cell.angle_alpha   90.00
_cell.angle_beta   90.00
_cell.angle_gamma   90.00
#
_symmetry.space_group_name_H-M   'P 1'
#
loop_
_entity.id
_entity.type
_entity.pdbx_description
1 polymer ?
#
loop_
_entity_poly.entity_id
_entity_poly.type
_entity_poly.pdbx_seq_one_letter_code
_entity_poly.pdbx_strand_id
1 'polypeptide(L)'
;MGNSNVFKRNAGILMAISSLPSPYGIGTLGKDAYEFVDFVRDSNHKYWQVLPVGPTTYGDSPYQPYSAFAGNPYFVDLDMLIEEGLLLKSEVIAVDWGDGIIPVEVSEDDAVNNRYPVNHDGYLGDDRYVSYEKMYNERFNVLRKAYERFKGKCVSAKLTLDKGLPLYKRFDNFVKDNAYWLKDYAMFMSLKEYFNQKAWGEWDRDIKFREPEAMQRYEDELSDDIGFWNFIQYEFYTQWGKLKAYANSNGIEIIGDIPIYMGYDSVDVWANQAEFQLDENLTPVKVAGVPPDAFSDMGQKWGNPLYDWAKMENSDFGWWKIGRASCRERVSSPV
;
A
#
# COMPACT_ATOMS: atom_id res chain seq x y z
N MET A 1 -11.17 -9.96 45.04
CA MET A 1 -12.27 -9.58 44.15
C MET A 1 -11.74 -9.75 42.74
N GLY A 2 -12.16 -10.83 42.05
CA GLY A 2 -11.67 -11.15 40.72
C GLY A 2 -12.25 -10.20 39.70
N ASN A 3 -11.41 -9.47 38.99
CA ASN A 3 -11.79 -8.80 37.74
C ASN A 3 -12.14 -9.87 36.71
N SER A 4 -13.41 -10.22 36.59
CA SER A 4 -13.90 -10.93 35.45
C SER A 4 -13.83 -9.95 34.27
N ASN A 5 -12.81 -10.10 33.43
CA ASN A 5 -12.82 -9.53 32.08
C ASN A 5 -13.99 -10.13 31.32
N VAL A 6 -15.18 -9.54 31.49
CA VAL A 6 -16.34 -9.89 30.68
C VAL A 6 -16.05 -9.35 29.28
N PHE A 7 -15.70 -10.22 28.34
CA PHE A 7 -15.63 -9.87 26.94
C PHE A 7 -16.97 -9.28 26.49
N LYS A 8 -17.00 -7.97 26.26
CA LYS A 8 -18.18 -7.34 25.66
C LYS A 8 -18.26 -7.75 24.19
N ARG A 9 -19.39 -8.32 23.79
CA ARG A 9 -19.66 -8.54 22.35
C ARG A 9 -19.80 -7.20 21.67
N ASN A 10 -19.01 -6.99 20.62
CA ASN A 10 -19.08 -5.83 19.75
C ASN A 10 -19.21 -6.32 18.30
N ALA A 11 -19.74 -5.47 17.43
CA ALA A 11 -19.81 -5.70 16.00
C ALA A 11 -18.90 -4.71 15.25
N GLY A 12 -18.51 -5.09 14.06
CA GLY A 12 -17.73 -4.26 13.15
C GLY A 12 -18.16 -4.50 11.70
N ILE A 13 -17.66 -3.66 10.82
CA ILE A 13 -17.88 -3.76 9.37
C ILE A 13 -16.51 -3.96 8.71
N LEU A 14 -16.43 -4.96 7.82
CA LEU A 14 -15.28 -5.12 6.93
C LEU A 14 -15.54 -4.29 5.68
N MET A 15 -14.64 -3.33 5.41
CA MET A 15 -14.66 -2.51 4.20
C MET A 15 -13.23 -2.19 3.81
N ALA A 16 -12.81 -2.64 2.64
CA ALA A 16 -11.50 -2.28 2.11
C ALA A 16 -11.45 -0.78 1.77
N ILE A 17 -10.31 -0.13 1.98
CA ILE A 17 -10.11 1.27 1.58
C ILE A 17 -10.38 1.44 0.07
N SER A 18 -9.87 0.52 -0.76
CA SER A 18 -10.08 0.52 -2.20
C SER A 18 -11.54 0.49 -2.65
N SER A 19 -12.45 0.02 -1.78
CA SER A 19 -13.88 -0.12 -2.08
C SER A 19 -14.71 1.08 -1.63
N LEU A 20 -14.08 2.09 -1.03
CA LEU A 20 -14.77 3.34 -0.70
C LEU A 20 -15.02 4.15 -1.98
N PRO A 21 -16.11 4.93 -2.05
CA PRO A 21 -16.32 5.85 -3.16
C PRO A 21 -15.16 6.81 -3.32
N SER A 22 -14.87 7.20 -4.56
CA SER A 22 -13.86 8.22 -4.85
C SER A 22 -14.03 8.74 -6.28
N PRO A 23 -13.88 10.04 -6.53
CA PRO A 23 -13.88 10.59 -7.88
C PRO A 23 -12.60 10.28 -8.66
N TYR A 24 -11.65 9.54 -8.05
CA TYR A 24 -10.32 9.28 -8.59
C TYR A 24 -10.03 7.80 -8.84
N GLY A 25 -11.09 7.03 -9.12
CA GLY A 25 -11.03 5.66 -9.63
C GLY A 25 -10.74 4.57 -8.59
N ILE A 26 -10.40 4.92 -7.36
CA ILE A 26 -10.16 3.99 -6.25
C ILE A 26 -10.42 4.72 -4.92
N GLY A 27 -10.93 4.01 -3.92
CA GLY A 27 -11.09 4.57 -2.59
C GLY A 27 -9.77 5.06 -1.98
N THR A 28 -9.83 6.18 -1.26
CA THR A 28 -8.68 6.87 -0.68
C THR A 28 -8.84 7.12 0.82
N LEU A 29 -7.80 7.67 1.44
CA LEU A 29 -7.80 8.08 2.85
C LEU A 29 -8.45 9.46 3.06
N GLY A 30 -9.27 9.91 2.09
CA GLY A 30 -9.93 11.21 2.06
C GLY A 30 -11.32 11.20 2.66
N LYS A 31 -12.13 12.15 2.19
CA LYS A 31 -13.47 12.47 2.71
C LYS A 31 -14.35 11.23 2.93
N ASP A 32 -14.45 10.35 1.94
CA ASP A 32 -15.33 9.19 2.01
C ASP A 32 -14.91 8.18 3.10
N ALA A 33 -13.61 8.11 3.41
CA ALA A 33 -13.13 7.30 4.52
C ALA A 33 -13.56 7.90 5.90
N TYR A 34 -13.57 9.22 6.03
CA TYR A 34 -14.08 9.88 7.23
C TYR A 34 -15.61 9.70 7.36
N GLU A 35 -16.35 9.86 6.28
CA GLU A 35 -17.79 9.61 6.25
C GLU A 35 -18.13 8.15 6.58
N PHE A 36 -17.28 7.21 6.13
CA PHE A 36 -17.44 5.81 6.50
C PHE A 36 -17.21 5.56 8.01
N VAL A 37 -16.26 6.25 8.64
CA VAL A 37 -16.09 6.22 10.10
C VAL A 37 -17.37 6.70 10.79
N ASP A 38 -17.96 7.80 10.31
CA ASP A 38 -19.22 8.33 10.86
C ASP A 38 -20.37 7.32 10.69
N PHE A 39 -20.47 6.67 9.53
CA PHE A 39 -21.44 5.62 9.27
C PHE A 39 -21.27 4.43 10.24
N VAL A 40 -20.05 3.97 10.47
CA VAL A 40 -19.76 2.88 11.42
C VAL A 40 -20.20 3.25 12.84
N ARG A 41 -19.90 4.50 13.28
CA ARG A 41 -20.33 5.04 14.58
C ARG A 41 -21.85 5.09 14.68
N ASP A 42 -22.51 5.71 13.70
CA ASP A 42 -23.95 5.99 13.73
C ASP A 42 -24.80 4.71 13.61
N SER A 43 -24.22 3.65 13.02
CA SER A 43 -24.81 2.31 12.99
C SER A 43 -24.50 1.46 14.24
N ASN A 44 -23.98 2.07 15.32
CA ASN A 44 -23.65 1.39 16.59
C ASN A 44 -22.60 0.26 16.46
N HIS A 45 -21.74 0.30 15.47
CA HIS A 45 -20.61 -0.59 15.36
C HIS A 45 -19.38 -0.03 16.09
N LYS A 46 -18.45 -0.91 16.47
CA LYS A 46 -17.26 -0.55 17.22
C LYS A 46 -16.00 -0.63 16.38
N TYR A 47 -16.01 -1.48 15.36
CA TYR A 47 -14.84 -1.80 14.57
C TYR A 47 -15.05 -1.53 13.09
N TRP A 48 -14.00 -0.99 12.48
CA TRP A 48 -13.82 -1.00 11.03
C TRP A 48 -12.66 -1.94 10.70
N GLN A 49 -12.95 -3.07 10.07
CA GLN A 49 -11.90 -3.97 9.58
C GLN A 49 -11.54 -3.60 8.15
N VAL A 50 -10.24 -3.39 7.91
CA VAL A 50 -9.68 -3.14 6.57
C VAL A 50 -8.93 -4.36 6.06
N LEU A 51 -8.76 -4.46 4.74
CA LEU A 51 -7.80 -5.39 4.13
C LEU A 51 -6.38 -4.82 4.25
N PRO A 52 -5.32 -5.61 3.93
CA PRO A 52 -3.95 -5.10 3.94
C PRO A 52 -3.83 -3.81 3.13
N VAL A 53 -3.23 -2.78 3.72
CA VAL A 53 -3.12 -1.44 3.12
C VAL A 53 -1.78 -1.21 2.43
N GLY A 54 -1.04 -2.28 2.14
CA GLY A 54 0.24 -2.23 1.43
C GLY A 54 0.11 -2.01 -0.08
N PRO A 55 1.23 -1.63 -0.75
CA PRO A 55 1.26 -1.43 -2.20
C PRO A 55 1.07 -2.75 -2.93
N THR A 56 0.09 -2.84 -3.82
CA THR A 56 -0.20 -4.05 -4.60
C THR A 56 0.84 -4.28 -5.70
N THR A 57 1.07 -5.57 -6.04
CA THR A 57 1.87 -5.98 -7.20
C THR A 57 0.97 -6.20 -8.42
N TYR A 58 1.54 -6.73 -9.52
CA TYR A 58 0.77 -7.17 -10.66
C TYR A 58 -0.27 -8.23 -10.24
N GLY A 59 -1.54 -7.98 -10.55
CA GLY A 59 -2.68 -8.80 -10.11
C GLY A 59 -3.46 -8.20 -8.94
N ASP A 60 -3.03 -7.04 -8.44
CA ASP A 60 -3.78 -6.13 -7.54
C ASP A 60 -4.26 -6.74 -6.22
N SER A 61 -3.73 -7.91 -5.85
CA SER A 61 -4.04 -8.56 -4.58
C SER A 61 -3.39 -7.82 -3.40
N PRO A 62 -4.15 -7.42 -2.38
CA PRO A 62 -3.59 -6.81 -1.18
C PRO A 62 -2.74 -7.80 -0.36
N TYR A 63 -2.84 -9.11 -0.64
CA TYR A 63 -2.07 -10.16 0.04
C TYR A 63 -0.75 -10.50 -0.65
N GLN A 64 -0.44 -9.85 -1.76
CA GLN A 64 0.85 -9.95 -2.45
C GLN A 64 1.46 -8.56 -2.64
N PRO A 65 1.79 -7.84 -1.55
CA PRO A 65 2.33 -6.51 -1.66
C PRO A 65 3.81 -6.49 -2.01
N TYR A 66 4.28 -5.38 -2.56
CA TYR A 66 5.71 -5.11 -2.69
C TYR A 66 6.43 -4.94 -1.35
N SER A 67 5.70 -4.60 -0.28
CA SER A 67 6.24 -4.40 1.06
C SER A 67 5.23 -4.70 2.16
N ALA A 68 5.69 -5.35 3.24
CA ALA A 68 4.92 -5.52 4.46
C ALA A 68 4.75 -4.21 5.25
N PHE A 69 5.58 -3.20 4.99
CA PHE A 69 5.65 -1.96 5.77
C PHE A 69 5.05 -0.76 5.05
N ALA A 70 5.25 -0.67 3.75
CA ALA A 70 4.81 0.48 2.97
C ALA A 70 3.28 0.57 2.86
N GLY A 71 2.77 1.80 2.77
CA GLY A 71 1.39 2.07 2.44
C GLY A 71 1.15 2.09 0.93
N ASN A 72 -0.07 1.76 0.51
CA ASN A 72 -0.45 1.76 -0.90
C ASN A 72 -0.51 3.20 -1.44
N PRO A 73 0.29 3.55 -2.45
CA PRO A 73 0.28 4.87 -3.07
C PRO A 73 -1.08 5.29 -3.64
N TYR A 74 -1.89 4.31 -4.06
CA TYR A 74 -3.21 4.57 -4.62
C TYR A 74 -4.19 5.14 -3.58
N PHE A 75 -3.97 4.89 -2.29
CA PHE A 75 -4.82 5.38 -1.20
C PHE A 75 -4.51 6.81 -0.76
N VAL A 76 -3.40 7.39 -1.23
CA VAL A 76 -3.12 8.82 -0.98
C VAL A 76 -4.22 9.67 -1.61
N ASP A 77 -4.93 10.43 -0.80
CA ASP A 77 -6.04 11.26 -1.27
C ASP A 77 -5.55 12.51 -2.00
N LEU A 78 -6.09 12.74 -3.19
CA LEU A 78 -5.65 13.84 -4.04
C LEU A 78 -6.28 15.18 -3.67
N ASP A 79 -7.50 15.19 -3.10
CA ASP A 79 -8.12 16.42 -2.61
C ASP A 79 -7.35 16.98 -1.41
N MET A 80 -6.85 16.12 -0.53
CA MET A 80 -5.96 16.56 0.56
C MET A 80 -4.66 17.17 0.03
N LEU A 81 -4.08 16.63 -1.04
CA LEU A 81 -2.92 17.22 -1.70
C LEU A 81 -3.25 18.57 -2.39
N ILE A 82 -4.47 18.73 -2.90
CA ILE A 82 -4.96 20.01 -3.44
C ILE A 82 -5.10 21.04 -2.31
N GLU A 83 -5.71 20.66 -1.19
CA GLU A 83 -5.86 21.52 -0.02
C GLU A 83 -4.50 21.96 0.55
N GLU A 84 -3.51 21.08 0.54
CA GLU A 84 -2.13 21.37 0.93
C GLU A 84 -1.38 22.21 -0.13
N GLY A 85 -2.01 22.47 -1.29
CA GLY A 85 -1.45 23.21 -2.42
C GLY A 85 -0.27 22.48 -3.08
N LEU A 86 -0.28 21.15 -3.04
CA LEU A 86 0.67 20.29 -3.74
C LEU A 86 0.16 19.88 -5.12
N LEU A 87 -1.16 19.94 -5.36
CA LEU A 87 -1.79 19.72 -6.65
C LEU A 87 -2.74 20.87 -6.99
N LEU A 88 -3.01 21.03 -8.27
CA LEU A 88 -4.10 21.87 -8.78
C LEU A 88 -5.30 20.98 -9.12
N LYS A 89 -6.52 21.42 -8.81
CA LYS A 89 -7.74 20.69 -9.16
C LYS A 89 -7.81 20.36 -10.66
N SER A 90 -7.40 21.32 -11.52
CA SER A 90 -7.35 21.11 -12.97
C SER A 90 -6.43 19.98 -13.44
N GLU A 91 -5.38 19.68 -12.69
CA GLU A 91 -4.45 18.59 -13.04
C GLU A 91 -5.02 17.22 -12.72
N VAL A 92 -5.91 17.17 -11.76
CA VAL A 92 -6.53 15.92 -11.28
C VAL A 92 -7.77 15.59 -12.10
N ILE A 93 -8.63 16.58 -12.39
CA ILE A 93 -9.85 16.39 -13.21
C ILE A 93 -9.56 16.18 -14.69
N ALA A 94 -8.37 16.54 -15.17
CA ALA A 94 -7.96 16.31 -16.56
C ALA A 94 -7.56 14.85 -16.85
N VAL A 95 -7.46 14.02 -15.81
CA VAL A 95 -7.06 12.61 -15.92
C VAL A 95 -8.30 11.74 -16.04
N ASP A 96 -8.26 10.78 -16.95
CA ASP A 96 -9.23 9.70 -17.03
C ASP A 96 -8.88 8.63 -15.97
N TRP A 97 -9.57 8.67 -14.85
CA TRP A 97 -9.37 7.72 -13.75
C TRP A 97 -10.02 6.36 -14.00
N GLY A 98 -10.74 6.21 -15.12
CA GLY A 98 -11.66 5.11 -15.29
C GLY A 98 -12.86 5.25 -14.34
N ASP A 99 -14.01 4.91 -14.86
CA ASP A 99 -15.26 4.78 -14.08
C ASP A 99 -15.49 3.34 -13.62
N GLY A 100 -14.45 2.51 -13.69
CA GLY A 100 -14.51 1.08 -13.42
C GLY A 100 -15.14 0.27 -14.57
N ILE A 101 -15.52 0.92 -15.66
CA ILE A 101 -16.10 0.23 -16.82
C ILE A 101 -15.02 -0.60 -17.50
N ILE A 102 -15.21 -1.90 -17.50
CA ILE A 102 -14.41 -2.82 -18.31
C ILE A 102 -15.10 -2.97 -19.65
N PRO A 103 -14.53 -2.50 -20.77
CA PRO A 103 -15.10 -2.73 -22.07
C PRO A 103 -14.94 -4.21 -22.44
N VAL A 104 -15.97 -5.00 -22.20
CA VAL A 104 -16.02 -6.40 -22.58
C VAL A 104 -17.26 -6.58 -23.48
N GLU A 105 -17.07 -7.21 -24.62
CA GLU A 105 -18.21 -7.68 -25.42
C GLU A 105 -18.97 -8.75 -24.60
N VAL A 106 -20.17 -8.43 -24.19
CA VAL A 106 -21.04 -9.34 -23.45
C VAL A 106 -21.82 -10.14 -24.47
N SER A 107 -21.83 -11.47 -24.34
CA SER A 107 -22.69 -12.31 -25.15
C SER A 107 -24.17 -11.97 -24.90
N GLU A 108 -25.02 -12.10 -25.93
CA GLU A 108 -26.47 -11.89 -25.79
C GLU A 108 -27.07 -12.73 -24.66
N ASP A 109 -26.54 -13.94 -24.43
CA ASP A 109 -27.01 -14.85 -23.37
C ASP A 109 -26.67 -14.34 -21.96
N ASP A 110 -25.52 -13.69 -21.77
CA ASP A 110 -25.14 -13.13 -20.48
C ASP A 110 -25.90 -11.82 -20.18
N ALA A 111 -26.18 -11.03 -21.21
CA ALA A 111 -27.01 -9.82 -21.08
C ALA A 111 -28.47 -10.16 -20.72
N VAL A 112 -29.04 -11.18 -21.37
CA VAL A 112 -30.43 -11.64 -21.12
C VAL A 112 -30.60 -12.22 -19.72
N ASN A 113 -29.56 -12.87 -19.18
CA ASN A 113 -29.61 -13.49 -17.86
C ASN A 113 -29.24 -12.53 -16.72
N ASN A 114 -29.05 -11.25 -16.99
CA ASN A 114 -28.66 -10.22 -16.00
C ASN A 114 -27.44 -10.64 -15.14
N ARG A 115 -26.56 -11.47 -15.69
CA ARG A 115 -25.34 -11.91 -14.96
C ARG A 115 -24.38 -10.78 -14.74
N TYR A 116 -24.40 -9.79 -15.66
CA TYR A 116 -23.54 -8.63 -15.61
C TYR A 116 -24.33 -7.37 -15.95
N PRO A 117 -24.20 -6.29 -15.19
CA PRO A 117 -24.80 -5.02 -15.55
C PRO A 117 -24.16 -4.50 -16.85
N VAL A 118 -24.98 -4.24 -17.85
CA VAL A 118 -24.57 -3.68 -19.14
C VAL A 118 -25.03 -2.25 -19.20
N ASN A 119 -24.13 -1.31 -19.49
CA ASN A 119 -24.53 0.08 -19.71
C ASN A 119 -25.22 0.26 -21.08
N HIS A 120 -25.68 1.50 -21.36
CA HIS A 120 -26.42 1.83 -22.61
C HIS A 120 -25.68 1.49 -23.90
N ASP A 121 -24.36 1.36 -23.84
CA ASP A 121 -23.48 1.14 -25.01
C ASP A 121 -23.09 -0.34 -25.16
N GLY A 122 -23.64 -1.23 -24.34
CA GLY A 122 -23.36 -2.68 -24.42
C GLY A 122 -22.04 -3.10 -23.78
N TYR A 123 -21.46 -2.26 -22.91
CA TYR A 123 -20.25 -2.58 -22.18
C TYR A 123 -20.58 -3.12 -20.79
N LEU A 124 -19.84 -4.12 -20.35
CA LEU A 124 -19.76 -4.48 -18.94
C LEU A 124 -19.11 -3.31 -18.20
N GLY A 125 -19.87 -2.68 -17.31
CA GLY A 125 -19.31 -1.60 -16.55
C GLY A 125 -20.19 -1.19 -15.39
N ASP A 126 -19.51 -0.96 -14.28
CA ASP A 126 -20.10 -0.46 -13.07
C ASP A 126 -19.06 0.48 -12.46
N ASP A 127 -19.44 1.69 -12.13
CA ASP A 127 -18.62 2.70 -11.46
C ASP A 127 -18.11 2.24 -10.07
N ARG A 128 -18.58 1.07 -9.61
CA ARG A 128 -18.13 0.39 -8.39
C ARG A 128 -16.86 -0.44 -8.56
N TYR A 129 -16.32 -0.58 -9.77
CA TYR A 129 -15.09 -1.34 -10.02
C TYR A 129 -13.88 -0.41 -10.19
N VAL A 130 -12.72 -0.85 -9.70
CA VAL A 130 -11.45 -0.14 -9.88
C VAL A 130 -10.81 -0.53 -11.20
N SER A 131 -10.47 0.46 -12.03
CA SER A 131 -9.59 0.24 -13.19
C SER A 131 -8.13 0.35 -12.75
N TYR A 132 -7.51 -0.78 -12.38
CA TYR A 132 -6.11 -0.79 -11.94
C TYR A 132 -5.13 -0.39 -13.05
N GLU A 133 -5.46 -0.65 -14.31
CA GLU A 133 -4.66 -0.17 -15.45
C GLU A 133 -4.58 1.36 -15.46
N LYS A 134 -5.69 2.06 -15.25
CA LYS A 134 -5.71 3.53 -15.14
C LYS A 134 -4.95 4.01 -13.92
N MET A 135 -5.12 3.33 -12.79
CA MET A 135 -4.34 3.65 -11.58
C MET A 135 -2.85 3.53 -11.83
N TYR A 136 -2.41 2.44 -12.44
CA TYR A 136 -1.02 2.21 -12.76
C TYR A 136 -0.43 3.26 -13.72
N ASN A 137 -1.16 3.59 -14.77
CA ASN A 137 -0.67 4.51 -15.81
C ASN A 137 -0.67 5.98 -15.36
N GLU A 138 -1.66 6.41 -14.57
CA GLU A 138 -1.92 7.83 -14.34
C GLU A 138 -1.59 8.30 -12.92
N ARG A 139 -1.76 7.46 -11.91
CA ARG A 139 -1.63 7.88 -10.51
C ARG A 139 -0.27 8.46 -10.19
N PHE A 140 0.78 7.79 -10.62
CA PHE A 140 2.14 8.23 -10.36
C PHE A 140 2.51 9.51 -11.10
N ASN A 141 1.95 9.75 -12.30
CA ASN A 141 2.14 11.00 -13.04
C ASN A 141 1.60 12.20 -12.26
N VAL A 142 0.44 12.05 -11.60
CA VAL A 142 -0.14 13.10 -10.76
C VAL A 142 0.65 13.27 -9.47
N LEU A 143 1.02 12.19 -8.81
CA LEU A 143 1.82 12.24 -7.57
C LEU A 143 3.21 12.85 -7.79
N ARG A 144 3.83 12.64 -8.96
CA ARG A 144 5.09 13.31 -9.30
C ARG A 144 4.95 14.83 -9.39
N LYS A 145 3.84 15.36 -9.91
CA LYS A 145 3.58 16.81 -9.89
C LYS A 145 3.46 17.34 -8.45
N ALA A 146 2.82 16.57 -7.57
CA ALA A 146 2.75 16.91 -6.16
C ALA A 146 4.14 16.95 -5.51
N TYR A 147 4.98 15.96 -5.81
CA TYR A 147 6.35 15.88 -5.30
C TYR A 147 7.20 17.07 -5.75
N GLU A 148 7.12 17.50 -7.01
CA GLU A 148 7.86 18.67 -7.49
C GLU A 148 7.49 19.93 -6.70
N ARG A 149 6.19 20.15 -6.42
CA ARG A 149 5.76 21.28 -5.59
C ARG A 149 6.18 21.12 -4.14
N PHE A 150 6.16 19.91 -3.63
CA PHE A 150 6.63 19.61 -2.28
C PHE A 150 8.11 19.98 -2.12
N LYS A 151 8.98 19.59 -3.06
CA LYS A 151 10.40 19.98 -3.09
C LYS A 151 10.54 21.51 -3.04
N GLY A 152 9.79 22.23 -3.88
CA GLY A 152 9.77 23.70 -3.90
C GLY A 152 9.36 24.33 -2.57
N LYS A 153 8.31 23.78 -1.93
CA LYS A 153 7.86 24.22 -0.59
C LYS A 153 8.89 23.93 0.50
N CYS A 154 9.57 22.78 0.45
CA CYS A 154 10.64 22.44 1.39
C CYS A 154 11.81 23.43 1.29
N VAL A 155 12.21 23.81 0.08
CA VAL A 155 13.25 24.83 -0.15
C VAL A 155 12.79 26.17 0.41
N SER A 156 11.58 26.61 0.11
CA SER A 156 11.02 27.87 0.61
C SER A 156 10.91 27.90 2.13
N ALA A 157 10.48 26.80 2.77
CA ALA A 157 10.36 26.68 4.20
C ALA A 157 11.70 26.70 4.95
N LYS A 158 12.79 26.28 4.31
CA LYS A 158 14.16 26.45 4.86
C LYS A 158 14.58 27.91 4.92
N LEU A 159 14.01 28.76 4.05
CA LEU A 159 14.33 30.19 3.98
C LEU A 159 13.42 31.04 4.88
N THR A 160 12.30 30.51 5.36
CA THR A 160 11.34 31.24 6.22
C THR A 160 11.33 30.62 7.62
N LEU A 161 11.53 31.48 8.65
CA LEU A 161 11.42 31.09 10.07
C LEU A 161 9.94 30.96 10.47
N ASP A 162 9.28 29.88 10.02
CA ASP A 162 7.89 29.64 10.36
C ASP A 162 7.72 29.12 11.79
N LYS A 163 6.63 29.52 12.49
CA LYS A 163 6.40 29.25 13.93
C LYS A 163 6.04 27.79 14.26
N GLY A 164 5.88 26.92 13.24
CA GLY A 164 5.66 25.49 13.40
C GLY A 164 6.91 24.66 13.08
N LEU A 165 6.86 23.32 13.28
CA LEU A 165 7.91 22.46 12.76
C LEU A 165 7.85 22.52 11.22
N PRO A 166 8.88 23.10 10.54
CA PRO A 166 8.83 23.29 9.10
C PRO A 166 8.56 21.97 8.35
N LEU A 167 7.86 22.05 7.22
CA LEU A 167 7.47 20.88 6.41
C LEU A 167 8.66 19.93 6.15
N TYR A 168 9.79 20.49 5.73
CA TYR A 168 10.99 19.69 5.47
C TYR A 168 11.50 18.94 6.72
N LYS A 169 11.38 19.52 7.93
CA LYS A 169 11.80 18.83 9.17
C LYS A 169 10.86 17.68 9.53
N ARG A 170 9.54 17.85 9.30
CA ARG A 170 8.59 16.74 9.50
C ARG A 170 8.88 15.59 8.55
N PHE A 171 9.15 15.91 7.29
CA PHE A 171 9.55 14.94 6.29
C PHE A 171 10.87 14.25 6.65
N ASP A 172 11.92 15.03 6.98
CA ASP A 172 13.22 14.47 7.37
C ASP A 172 13.13 13.58 8.60
N ASN A 173 12.31 13.96 9.60
CA ASN A 173 12.07 13.13 10.77
C ASN A 173 11.36 11.85 10.39
N PHE A 174 10.29 11.92 9.56
CA PHE A 174 9.60 10.72 9.08
C PHE A 174 10.57 9.77 8.37
N VAL A 175 11.41 10.25 7.48
CA VAL A 175 12.40 9.43 6.77
C VAL A 175 13.38 8.77 7.74
N LYS A 176 13.87 9.52 8.74
CA LYS A 176 14.78 9.00 9.76
C LYS A 176 14.14 7.97 10.67
N ASP A 177 12.96 8.26 11.16
CA ASP A 177 12.24 7.40 12.11
C ASP A 177 11.83 6.07 11.45
N ASN A 178 11.63 6.08 10.11
CA ASN A 178 11.24 4.92 9.32
C ASN A 178 12.40 4.31 8.50
N ALA A 179 13.64 4.76 8.70
CA ALA A 179 14.79 4.35 7.87
C ALA A 179 15.01 2.83 7.83
N TYR A 180 14.58 2.09 8.85
CA TYR A 180 14.74 0.64 8.98
C TYR A 180 13.98 -0.18 7.91
N TRP A 181 13.00 0.42 7.23
CA TRP A 181 12.28 -0.21 6.12
C TRP A 181 12.21 0.72 4.89
N LEU A 182 12.06 2.04 5.12
CA LEU A 182 11.77 3.01 4.08
C LEU A 182 12.96 3.19 3.13
N LYS A 183 14.19 3.10 3.63
CA LYS A 183 15.40 3.21 2.78
C LYS A 183 15.41 2.12 1.71
N ASP A 184 15.18 0.87 2.12
CA ASP A 184 15.18 -0.26 1.17
C ASP A 184 13.95 -0.23 0.26
N TYR A 185 12.78 0.19 0.78
CA TYR A 185 11.57 0.31 -0.02
C TYR A 185 11.71 1.37 -1.13
N ALA A 186 12.16 2.56 -0.78
CA ALA A 186 12.33 3.64 -1.76
C ALA A 186 13.36 3.28 -2.82
N MET A 187 14.48 2.67 -2.44
CA MET A 187 15.47 2.13 -3.36
C MET A 187 14.87 1.06 -4.27
N PHE A 188 14.16 0.07 -3.71
CA PHE A 188 13.54 -1.02 -4.47
C PHE A 188 12.55 -0.50 -5.52
N MET A 189 11.68 0.42 -5.14
CA MET A 189 10.70 0.97 -6.07
C MET A 189 11.35 1.82 -7.16
N SER A 190 12.41 2.57 -6.85
CA SER A 190 13.21 3.29 -7.85
C SER A 190 13.91 2.35 -8.83
N LEU A 191 14.46 1.24 -8.33
CA LEU A 191 15.04 0.20 -9.16
C LEU A 191 13.98 -0.52 -10.03
N LYS A 192 12.77 -0.74 -9.51
CA LYS A 192 11.65 -1.28 -10.30
C LYS A 192 11.36 -0.40 -11.52
N GLU A 193 11.32 0.92 -11.35
CA GLU A 193 11.15 1.87 -12.45
C GLU A 193 12.34 1.83 -13.40
N TYR A 194 13.57 1.88 -12.88
CA TYR A 194 14.80 1.84 -13.67
C TYR A 194 14.92 0.58 -14.54
N PHE A 195 14.56 -0.59 -14.01
CA PHE A 195 14.56 -1.86 -14.72
C PHE A 195 13.23 -2.18 -15.43
N ASN A 196 12.40 -1.17 -15.70
CA ASN A 196 11.12 -1.32 -16.42
C ASN A 196 10.21 -2.40 -15.81
N GLN A 197 10.03 -2.37 -14.48
CA GLN A 197 9.19 -3.26 -13.68
C GLN A 197 9.60 -4.75 -13.70
N LYS A 198 10.78 -5.09 -14.18
CA LYS A 198 11.31 -6.46 -14.07
C LYS A 198 11.38 -6.89 -12.60
N ALA A 199 11.15 -8.18 -12.36
CA ALA A 199 11.34 -8.75 -11.04
C ALA A 199 12.80 -8.60 -10.59
N TRP A 200 13.04 -8.34 -9.30
CA TRP A 200 14.40 -8.13 -8.80
C TRP A 200 15.34 -9.32 -9.04
N GLY A 201 14.79 -10.53 -9.15
CA GLY A 201 15.54 -11.72 -9.52
C GLY A 201 16.18 -11.67 -10.91
N GLU A 202 15.70 -10.76 -11.78
CA GLU A 202 16.19 -10.53 -13.15
C GLU A 202 17.09 -9.29 -13.28
N TRP A 203 17.32 -8.57 -12.17
CA TRP A 203 18.23 -7.40 -12.17
C TRP A 203 19.68 -7.82 -12.34
N ASP A 204 20.53 -6.86 -12.66
CA ASP A 204 21.97 -7.06 -12.74
C ASP A 204 22.51 -7.68 -11.44
N ARG A 205 23.50 -8.57 -11.58
CA ARG A 205 23.97 -9.41 -10.48
C ARG A 205 24.35 -8.60 -9.24
N ASP A 206 25.07 -7.51 -9.41
CA ASP A 206 25.59 -6.69 -8.33
C ASP A 206 24.49 -6.09 -7.47
N ILE A 207 23.45 -5.52 -8.08
CA ILE A 207 22.33 -4.95 -7.36
C ILE A 207 21.32 -6.01 -6.87
N LYS A 208 21.16 -7.12 -7.60
CA LYS A 208 20.41 -8.29 -7.15
C LYS A 208 20.95 -8.83 -5.83
N PHE A 209 22.27 -8.92 -5.69
CA PHE A 209 22.97 -9.38 -4.49
C PHE A 209 23.22 -8.25 -3.48
N ARG A 210 22.77 -7.03 -3.76
CA ARG A 210 22.91 -5.85 -2.90
C ARG A 210 24.39 -5.55 -2.58
N GLU A 211 25.28 -5.69 -3.57
CA GLU A 211 26.70 -5.37 -3.39
C GLU A 211 26.85 -3.88 -2.98
N PRO A 212 27.67 -3.55 -1.97
CA PRO A 212 27.71 -2.19 -1.41
C PRO A 212 27.99 -1.09 -2.45
N GLU A 213 28.87 -1.37 -3.40
CA GLU A 213 29.20 -0.41 -4.47
C GLU A 213 28.03 -0.19 -5.43
N ALA A 214 27.27 -1.24 -5.74
CA ALA A 214 26.06 -1.13 -6.55
C ALA A 214 24.98 -0.35 -5.79
N MET A 215 24.76 -0.65 -4.52
CA MET A 215 23.80 0.07 -3.67
C MET A 215 24.11 1.57 -3.64
N GLN A 216 25.40 1.96 -3.43
CA GLN A 216 25.78 3.36 -3.42
C GLN A 216 25.61 4.02 -4.79
N ARG A 217 26.03 3.34 -5.87
CA ARG A 217 25.89 3.87 -7.24
C ARG A 217 24.43 4.19 -7.56
N TYR A 218 23.50 3.26 -7.29
CA TYR A 218 22.08 3.49 -7.56
C TYR A 218 21.44 4.49 -6.57
N GLU A 219 21.92 4.57 -5.31
CA GLU A 219 21.49 5.61 -4.37
C GLU A 219 21.81 7.01 -4.89
N ASP A 220 22.99 7.19 -5.48
CA ASP A 220 23.40 8.46 -6.07
C ASP A 220 22.65 8.76 -7.38
N GLU A 221 22.54 7.77 -8.27
CA GLU A 221 21.91 7.90 -9.60
C GLU A 221 20.39 8.15 -9.49
N LEU A 222 19.70 7.45 -8.58
CA LEU A 222 18.24 7.47 -8.44
C LEU A 222 17.77 8.36 -7.27
N SER A 223 18.60 9.28 -6.80
CA SER A 223 18.34 10.06 -5.58
C SER A 223 16.99 10.83 -5.62
N ASP A 224 16.57 11.34 -6.79
CA ASP A 224 15.30 12.04 -6.95
C ASP A 224 14.10 11.07 -6.91
N ASP A 225 14.22 9.90 -7.53
CA ASP A 225 13.19 8.85 -7.47
C ASP A 225 13.05 8.27 -6.06
N ILE A 226 14.15 8.04 -5.37
CA ILE A 226 14.14 7.67 -3.95
C ILE A 226 13.43 8.73 -3.11
N GLY A 227 13.70 10.01 -3.39
CA GLY A 227 13.00 11.13 -2.76
C GLY A 227 11.49 11.11 -3.03
N PHE A 228 11.08 10.78 -4.24
CA PHE A 228 9.67 10.64 -4.63
C PHE A 228 8.97 9.52 -3.84
N TRP A 229 9.58 8.34 -3.75
CA TRP A 229 8.99 7.24 -2.99
C TRP A 229 8.94 7.50 -1.49
N ASN A 230 9.94 8.21 -0.95
CA ASN A 230 9.89 8.70 0.43
C ASN A 230 8.73 9.68 0.64
N PHE A 231 8.51 10.61 -0.29
CA PHE A 231 7.40 11.56 -0.24
C PHE A 231 6.03 10.86 -0.27
N ILE A 232 5.83 9.91 -1.16
CA ILE A 232 4.56 9.15 -1.21
C ILE A 232 4.26 8.47 0.14
N GLN A 233 5.26 7.84 0.75
CA GLN A 233 5.08 7.20 2.03
C GLN A 233 4.83 8.20 3.16
N TYR A 234 5.49 9.36 3.13
CA TYR A 234 5.21 10.45 4.06
C TYR A 234 3.75 10.92 3.97
N GLU A 235 3.22 11.12 2.77
CA GLU A 235 1.83 11.52 2.55
C GLU A 235 0.85 10.42 3.00
N PHE A 236 1.11 9.17 2.61
CA PHE A 236 0.29 8.05 3.04
C PHE A 236 0.19 7.99 4.58
N TYR A 237 1.31 7.99 5.27
CA TYR A 237 1.32 7.87 6.74
C TYR A 237 0.76 9.11 7.44
N THR A 238 0.90 10.29 6.84
CA THR A 238 0.29 11.53 7.34
C THR A 238 -1.23 11.45 7.25
N GLN A 239 -1.77 11.05 6.11
CA GLN A 239 -3.21 10.93 5.89
C GLN A 239 -3.80 9.76 6.71
N TRP A 240 -3.14 8.61 6.71
CA TRP A 240 -3.54 7.46 7.52
C TRP A 240 -3.56 7.78 9.01
N GLY A 241 -2.55 8.48 9.51
CA GLY A 241 -2.49 8.93 10.90
C GLY A 241 -3.65 9.84 11.28
N LYS A 242 -4.02 10.78 10.39
CA LYS A 242 -5.18 11.67 10.58
C LYS A 242 -6.48 10.86 10.62
N LEU A 243 -6.71 9.96 9.68
CA LEU A 243 -7.91 9.11 9.62
C LEU A 243 -8.03 8.20 10.86
N LYS A 244 -6.93 7.56 11.26
CA LYS A 244 -6.89 6.73 12.47
C LYS A 244 -7.21 7.52 13.73
N ALA A 245 -6.63 8.72 13.86
CA ALA A 245 -6.93 9.58 15.00
C ALA A 245 -8.40 10.01 15.01
N TYR A 246 -8.98 10.31 13.84
CA TYR A 246 -10.39 10.62 13.71
C TYR A 246 -11.28 9.44 14.12
N ALA A 247 -11.02 8.24 13.59
CA ALA A 247 -11.76 7.02 13.96
C ALA A 247 -11.73 6.80 15.47
N ASN A 248 -10.55 6.85 16.08
CA ASN A 248 -10.38 6.65 17.52
C ASN A 248 -11.11 7.71 18.34
N SER A 249 -11.08 8.99 17.94
CA SER A 249 -11.80 10.07 18.63
C SER A 249 -13.32 9.91 18.56
N ASN A 250 -13.83 9.21 17.53
CA ASN A 250 -15.23 8.81 17.38
C ASN A 250 -15.55 7.46 18.03
N GLY A 251 -14.60 6.87 18.77
CA GLY A 251 -14.79 5.61 19.46
C GLY A 251 -14.77 4.38 18.53
N ILE A 252 -14.30 4.52 17.31
CA ILE A 252 -14.14 3.42 16.34
C ILE A 252 -12.68 2.95 16.36
N GLU A 253 -12.50 1.64 16.48
CA GLU A 253 -11.21 0.98 16.40
C GLU A 253 -11.02 0.34 15.02
N ILE A 254 -9.85 0.53 14.42
CA ILE A 254 -9.52 -0.07 13.13
C ILE A 254 -8.86 -1.42 13.38
N ILE A 255 -9.40 -2.49 12.76
CA ILE A 255 -8.79 -3.81 12.72
C ILE A 255 -8.07 -3.91 11.37
N GLY A 256 -6.74 -4.04 11.42
CA GLY A 256 -5.93 -4.24 10.22
C GLY A 256 -5.85 -5.69 9.79
N ASP A 257 -5.19 -5.90 8.67
CA ASP A 257 -4.84 -7.20 8.13
C ASP A 257 -3.41 -7.18 7.62
N ILE A 258 -2.74 -8.34 7.58
CA ILE A 258 -1.36 -8.46 7.13
C ILE A 258 -1.22 -9.62 6.15
N PRO A 259 -0.39 -9.49 5.11
CA PRO A 259 0.01 -10.61 4.29
C PRO A 259 0.91 -11.54 5.12
N ILE A 260 0.52 -12.81 5.22
CA ILE A 260 1.31 -13.82 5.97
C ILE A 260 2.56 -14.23 5.20
N TYR A 261 2.47 -14.32 3.87
CA TYR A 261 3.59 -14.64 2.98
C TYR A 261 3.92 -13.44 2.10
N MET A 262 5.22 -13.17 1.95
CA MET A 262 5.70 -12.13 1.03
C MET A 262 5.86 -12.70 -0.38
N GLY A 263 5.50 -11.90 -1.39
CA GLY A 263 5.80 -12.22 -2.78
C GLY A 263 7.31 -12.28 -3.02
N TYR A 264 7.75 -13.15 -3.95
CA TYR A 264 9.17 -13.18 -4.32
C TYR A 264 9.64 -11.80 -4.81
N ASP A 265 8.86 -11.17 -5.69
CA ASP A 265 9.13 -9.83 -6.19
C ASP A 265 8.66 -8.76 -5.18
N SER A 266 9.31 -8.72 -4.03
CA SER A 266 9.06 -7.74 -2.96
C SER A 266 10.36 -7.24 -2.36
N VAL A 267 10.32 -6.05 -1.80
CA VAL A 267 11.46 -5.49 -1.07
C VAL A 267 11.82 -6.34 0.14
N ASP A 268 10.83 -6.94 0.80
CA ASP A 268 11.07 -7.76 1.99
C ASP A 268 11.96 -8.95 1.68
N VAL A 269 11.74 -9.63 0.55
CA VAL A 269 12.60 -10.75 0.11
C VAL A 269 13.93 -10.24 -0.37
N TRP A 270 13.97 -9.16 -1.18
CA TRP A 270 15.22 -8.60 -1.71
C TRP A 270 16.12 -8.03 -0.61
N ALA A 271 15.56 -7.36 0.39
CA ALA A 271 16.32 -6.76 1.48
C ALA A 271 16.74 -7.76 2.57
N ASN A 272 15.95 -8.82 2.78
CA ASN A 272 16.13 -9.78 3.85
C ASN A 272 16.33 -11.22 3.32
N GLN A 273 17.16 -11.37 2.27
CA GLN A 273 17.38 -12.63 1.56
C GLN A 273 17.67 -13.82 2.49
N ALA A 274 18.37 -13.57 3.59
CA ALA A 274 18.72 -14.60 4.57
C ALA A 274 17.53 -15.17 5.35
N GLU A 275 16.42 -14.44 5.43
CA GLU A 275 15.21 -14.84 6.15
C GLU A 275 14.31 -15.79 5.34
N PHE A 276 14.67 -16.05 4.08
CA PHE A 276 13.90 -16.87 3.15
C PHE A 276 14.69 -18.07 2.64
N GLN A 277 14.00 -19.15 2.27
CA GLN A 277 14.62 -20.36 1.68
C GLN A 277 14.94 -20.10 0.20
N LEU A 278 16.05 -19.43 -0.06
CA LEU A 278 16.58 -19.15 -1.38
C LEU A 278 17.86 -19.98 -1.64
N ASP A 279 18.10 -20.33 -2.91
CA ASP A 279 19.34 -20.98 -3.35
C ASP A 279 20.47 -19.95 -3.55
N GLU A 280 21.61 -20.39 -4.03
CA GLU A 280 22.80 -19.58 -4.32
C GLU A 280 22.60 -18.51 -5.40
N ASN A 281 21.56 -18.66 -6.23
CA ASN A 281 21.15 -17.69 -7.24
C ASN A 281 19.98 -16.82 -6.76
N LEU A 282 19.62 -16.91 -5.47
CA LEU A 282 18.50 -16.22 -4.84
C LEU A 282 17.15 -16.60 -5.43
N THR A 283 17.02 -17.84 -5.95
CA THR A 283 15.75 -18.41 -6.42
C THR A 283 15.08 -19.19 -5.28
N PRO A 284 13.76 -19.11 -5.11
CA PRO A 284 13.05 -19.86 -4.07
C PRO A 284 13.24 -21.36 -4.20
N VAL A 285 13.79 -22.01 -3.17
CA VAL A 285 13.95 -23.47 -3.12
C VAL A 285 12.60 -24.17 -2.95
N LYS A 286 11.72 -23.55 -2.17
CA LYS A 286 10.34 -23.99 -1.95
C LYS A 286 9.42 -22.80 -1.91
N VAL A 287 8.17 -23.02 -2.33
CA VAL A 287 7.13 -21.99 -2.33
C VAL A 287 5.89 -22.45 -1.59
N ALA A 288 5.14 -21.48 -1.07
CA ALA A 288 3.87 -21.70 -0.40
C ALA A 288 2.77 -22.12 -1.39
N GLY A 289 1.79 -22.83 -0.87
CA GLY A 289 0.59 -23.26 -1.59
C GLY A 289 -0.33 -24.05 -0.67
N VAL A 290 -1.48 -24.46 -1.19
CA VAL A 290 -2.44 -25.31 -0.48
C VAL A 290 -2.75 -26.57 -1.31
N PRO A 291 -3.00 -27.72 -0.65
CA PRO A 291 -3.46 -28.91 -1.33
C PRO A 291 -4.86 -28.71 -1.92
N PRO A 292 -5.35 -29.66 -2.75
CA PRO A 292 -6.73 -29.65 -3.24
C PRO A 292 -7.74 -29.49 -2.11
N ASP A 293 -8.73 -28.63 -2.34
CA ASP A 293 -9.82 -28.32 -1.41
C ASP A 293 -11.15 -28.10 -2.15
N ALA A 294 -12.18 -27.64 -1.44
CA ALA A 294 -13.50 -27.35 -2.02
C ALA A 294 -13.51 -26.20 -3.02
N PHE A 295 -12.46 -25.37 -3.06
CA PHE A 295 -12.33 -24.22 -3.96
C PHE A 295 -11.41 -24.50 -5.16
N SER A 296 -10.54 -25.51 -5.06
CA SER A 296 -9.60 -25.88 -6.12
C SER A 296 -9.28 -27.37 -6.09
N ASP A 297 -9.77 -28.13 -7.07
CA ASP A 297 -9.55 -29.57 -7.21
C ASP A 297 -8.07 -29.93 -7.42
N MET A 298 -7.26 -29.01 -7.91
CA MET A 298 -5.82 -29.18 -8.15
C MET A 298 -4.95 -28.55 -7.05
N GLY A 299 -5.54 -27.95 -6.06
CA GLY A 299 -4.83 -27.09 -5.10
C GLY A 299 -4.33 -25.80 -5.72
N GLN A 300 -3.58 -25.01 -4.95
CA GLN A 300 -3.04 -23.74 -5.41
C GLN A 300 -1.55 -23.64 -5.09
N LYS A 301 -0.76 -23.18 -6.05
CA LYS A 301 0.65 -22.83 -5.87
C LYS A 301 0.77 -21.32 -5.91
N TRP A 302 1.04 -20.71 -4.75
CA TRP A 302 1.05 -19.23 -4.62
C TRP A 302 2.36 -18.58 -5.08
N GLY A 303 3.47 -19.35 -5.11
CA GLY A 303 4.76 -18.83 -5.58
C GLY A 303 5.56 -18.03 -4.54
N ASN A 304 5.00 -17.76 -3.38
CA ASN A 304 5.69 -17.05 -2.30
C ASN A 304 6.81 -17.90 -1.71
N PRO A 305 8.05 -17.41 -1.56
CA PRO A 305 9.13 -18.17 -0.93
C PRO A 305 8.78 -18.50 0.53
N LEU A 306 9.22 -19.67 0.99
CA LEU A 306 9.07 -20.03 2.39
C LEU A 306 10.11 -19.33 3.26
N TYR A 307 9.71 -18.99 4.48
CA TYR A 307 10.63 -18.46 5.49
C TYR A 307 11.65 -19.50 5.95
N ASP A 308 12.87 -19.08 6.21
CA ASP A 308 13.87 -19.86 6.92
C ASP A 308 13.71 -19.66 8.44
N TRP A 309 12.81 -20.42 9.02
CA TRP A 309 12.46 -20.28 10.45
C TRP A 309 13.66 -20.45 11.38
N ALA A 310 14.64 -21.29 11.01
CA ALA A 310 15.84 -21.48 11.83
C ALA A 310 16.72 -20.21 11.83
N LYS A 311 16.84 -19.52 10.70
CA LYS A 311 17.56 -18.25 10.65
C LYS A 311 16.77 -17.14 11.34
N MET A 312 15.46 -17.10 11.17
CA MET A 312 14.60 -16.15 11.88
C MET A 312 14.66 -16.31 13.39
N GLU A 313 14.72 -17.53 13.90
CA GLU A 313 14.89 -17.78 15.33
C GLU A 313 16.24 -17.22 15.84
N ASN A 314 17.31 -17.37 15.07
CA ASN A 314 18.62 -16.81 15.41
C ASN A 314 18.64 -15.27 15.43
N SER A 315 17.78 -14.62 14.63
CA SER A 315 17.57 -13.15 14.61
C SER A 315 16.48 -12.70 15.60
N ASP A 316 16.03 -13.60 16.49
CA ASP A 316 14.94 -13.37 17.45
C ASP A 316 13.65 -12.89 16.74
N PHE A 317 13.38 -13.40 15.53
CA PHE A 317 12.23 -13.03 14.71
C PHE A 317 12.12 -11.52 14.46
N GLY A 318 13.26 -10.85 14.31
CA GLY A 318 13.33 -9.38 14.19
C GLY A 318 12.41 -8.83 13.11
N TRP A 319 12.44 -9.39 11.91
CA TRP A 319 11.56 -8.97 10.81
C TRP A 319 10.06 -9.11 11.19
N TRP A 320 9.65 -10.24 11.77
CA TRP A 320 8.26 -10.46 12.20
C TRP A 320 7.84 -9.54 13.33
N LYS A 321 8.73 -9.28 14.31
CA LYS A 321 8.44 -8.37 15.43
C LYS A 321 8.24 -6.95 14.94
N ILE A 322 9.10 -6.48 14.04
CA ILE A 322 9.02 -5.16 13.43
C ILE A 322 7.78 -5.07 12.53
N GLY A 323 7.52 -6.07 11.69
CA GLY A 323 6.35 -6.13 10.82
C GLY A 323 5.04 -6.09 11.62
N ARG A 324 4.95 -6.83 12.72
CA ARG A 324 3.80 -6.77 13.64
C ARG A 324 3.68 -5.43 14.34
N ALA A 325 4.78 -4.82 14.76
CA ALA A 325 4.76 -3.49 15.37
C ALA A 325 4.25 -2.45 14.38
N SER A 326 4.77 -2.44 13.15
CA SER A 326 4.28 -1.55 12.08
C SER A 326 2.80 -1.79 11.77
N CYS A 327 2.33 -3.03 11.73
CA CYS A 327 0.91 -3.35 11.58
C CYS A 327 0.10 -2.86 12.79
N ARG A 328 0.63 -3.01 14.02
CA ARG A 328 -0.01 -2.53 15.26
C ARG A 328 -0.07 -1.00 15.31
N GLU A 329 0.92 -0.30 14.80
CA GLU A 329 0.87 1.16 14.66
C GLU A 329 -0.16 1.62 13.63
N ARG A 330 -0.45 0.78 12.63
CA ARG A 330 -1.50 1.02 11.62
C ARG A 330 -2.91 0.75 12.16
N VAL A 331 -3.06 -0.02 13.22
CA VAL A 331 -4.35 -0.34 13.81
C VAL A 331 -4.45 0.20 15.23
N SER A 332 -5.64 0.59 15.63
CA SER A 332 -5.92 1.05 16.97
C SER A 332 -6.27 -0.15 17.84
N SER A 333 -5.31 -0.76 18.48
CA SER A 333 -5.60 -1.61 19.61
C SER A 333 -4.81 -1.15 20.80
N PRO A 334 -5.45 -0.64 21.86
CA PRO A 334 -4.87 -0.71 23.17
C PRO A 334 -4.92 -2.18 23.60
N VAL A 335 -3.78 -2.80 23.78
CA VAL A 335 -3.67 -4.04 24.54
C VAL A 335 -3.37 -3.67 25.98
#